data_cd641ed9e27c0598fb10c517aa80c147
#
_entry.id   cd641ed9e27c0598fb10c517aa80c147
#
_cell.length_a   1.000
_cell.length_b   1.000
_cell.length_c   1.000
_cell.angle_alpha   90.00
_cell.angle_beta   90.00
_cell.angle_gamma   90.00
#
_symmetry.space_group_name_H-M   'P 1'
#
loop_
_entity.id
_entity.type
_entity.pdbx_description
1 polymer ?
#
loop_
_entity_poly.entity_id
_entity_poly.type
_entity_poly.pdbx_seq_one_letter_code
_entity_poly.pdbx_strand_id
1 'polypeptide(L)'
;IKVAQKEITGLNSKNLKVEDATYGQKLSDAKIIYNDTEIDAALDFAFVDNTVADAGSYTSKEVAVSVVDPNYTTDTKVTLKANVNVAKAPLSVTAKDVTIEQGQEAALDGTVKGLVGKDTAKVTYAVLGTDGKAVQSTKNLAVGTYKIRATVEDQKNYDVTSVVDGTLTVNAVAATGVTVNTTALKINVGASRQVSATVAPATAADKNVTWSSDNTAVAKVTSDGVVYAIAEGTANVNAKTANGKTATIAVTVSTVKADSVKL
;
A
#
# COMPACT_ATOMS: atom_id res chain seq x y z
N ILE A 1 49.21 -29.39 -44.95
CA ILE A 1 50.08 -29.40 -43.76
C ILE A 1 49.13 -29.46 -42.58
N LYS A 2 49.12 -30.53 -41.77
CA LYS A 2 48.44 -30.58 -40.48
C LYS A 2 49.36 -29.85 -39.48
N VAL A 3 48.93 -28.70 -39.00
CA VAL A 3 49.60 -28.04 -37.87
C VAL A 3 49.18 -28.82 -36.62
N ALA A 4 50.15 -29.28 -35.82
CA ALA A 4 49.90 -29.98 -34.57
C ALA A 4 49.32 -28.93 -33.55
N GLN A 5 48.26 -29.31 -32.81
CA GLN A 5 47.75 -28.49 -31.72
C GLN A 5 48.82 -28.38 -30.61
N LYS A 6 48.89 -27.21 -30.01
CA LYS A 6 49.75 -26.97 -28.82
C LYS A 6 49.05 -27.54 -27.58
N GLU A 7 49.74 -28.41 -26.87
CA GLU A 7 49.21 -28.99 -25.63
C GLU A 7 49.44 -28.03 -24.45
N ILE A 8 48.37 -27.73 -23.73
CA ILE A 8 48.44 -27.01 -22.46
C ILE A 8 48.53 -28.04 -21.34
N THR A 9 49.65 -28.03 -20.62
CA THR A 9 49.93 -28.89 -19.48
C THR A 9 50.16 -28.10 -18.21
N GLY A 10 50.07 -28.77 -17.04
CA GLY A 10 50.39 -28.15 -15.76
C GLY A 10 49.34 -27.16 -15.23
N LEU A 11 48.08 -27.24 -15.68
CA LEU A 11 47.01 -26.46 -15.13
C LEU A 11 46.93 -26.63 -13.61
N ASN A 12 46.78 -25.49 -12.89
CA ASN A 12 46.83 -25.47 -11.43
C ASN A 12 45.69 -24.61 -10.86
N SER A 13 44.99 -25.19 -9.90
CA SER A 13 43.90 -24.49 -9.18
C SER A 13 44.32 -23.16 -8.54
N LYS A 14 45.61 -22.98 -8.16
CA LYS A 14 46.12 -21.74 -7.57
C LYS A 14 46.11 -20.57 -8.56
N ASN A 15 46.06 -20.83 -9.84
CA ASN A 15 46.02 -19.81 -10.89
C ASN A 15 44.59 -19.42 -11.28
N LEU A 16 43.57 -20.05 -10.70
CA LEU A 16 42.18 -19.67 -10.92
C LEU A 16 41.82 -18.47 -10.04
N LYS A 17 41.29 -17.43 -10.67
CA LYS A 17 40.63 -16.29 -10.02
C LYS A 17 39.17 -16.34 -10.34
N VAL A 18 38.33 -16.34 -9.30
CA VAL A 18 36.87 -16.39 -9.42
C VAL A 18 36.30 -15.04 -9.04
N GLU A 19 35.43 -14.51 -9.87
CA GLU A 19 34.59 -13.36 -9.50
C GLU A 19 33.41 -13.83 -8.63
N ASP A 20 32.99 -13.03 -7.67
CA ASP A 20 31.87 -13.36 -6.79
C ASP A 20 30.58 -13.51 -7.62
N ALA A 21 29.81 -14.57 -7.33
CA ALA A 21 28.46 -14.73 -7.84
C ALA A 21 27.47 -14.00 -6.94
N THR A 22 26.28 -13.73 -7.45
CA THR A 22 25.17 -13.19 -6.66
C THR A 22 24.07 -14.26 -6.56
N TYR A 23 23.41 -14.36 -5.42
CA TYR A 23 22.28 -15.26 -5.24
C TYR A 23 21.25 -15.11 -6.39
N GLY A 24 20.80 -16.21 -6.94
CA GLY A 24 19.98 -16.27 -8.14
C GLY A 24 20.73 -16.63 -9.41
N GLN A 25 22.06 -16.51 -9.42
CA GLN A 25 22.90 -17.01 -10.49
C GLN A 25 23.26 -18.49 -10.23
N LYS A 26 23.41 -19.26 -11.30
CA LYS A 26 23.99 -20.60 -11.19
C LYS A 26 25.49 -20.50 -10.94
N LEU A 27 26.06 -21.40 -10.17
CA LEU A 27 27.51 -21.42 -9.96
C LEU A 27 28.28 -21.59 -11.26
N SER A 28 27.75 -22.36 -12.22
CA SER A 28 28.35 -22.50 -13.56
C SER A 28 28.49 -21.19 -14.33
N ASP A 29 27.70 -20.17 -14.00
CA ASP A 29 27.73 -18.88 -14.68
C ASP A 29 28.69 -17.88 -13.99
N ALA A 30 29.32 -18.27 -12.87
CA ALA A 30 30.33 -17.46 -12.20
C ALA A 30 31.58 -17.38 -13.08
N LYS A 31 32.09 -16.17 -13.28
CA LYS A 31 33.25 -15.94 -14.15
C LYS A 31 34.52 -16.42 -13.46
N ILE A 32 35.23 -17.31 -14.13
CA ILE A 32 36.51 -17.85 -13.71
C ILE A 32 37.56 -17.41 -14.73
N ILE A 33 38.64 -16.86 -14.24
CA ILE A 33 39.77 -16.38 -15.05
C ILE A 33 41.02 -17.18 -14.65
N TYR A 34 41.80 -17.61 -15.63
CA TYR A 34 43.12 -18.20 -15.37
C TYR A 34 44.19 -17.11 -15.36
N ASN A 35 45.07 -17.14 -14.39
CA ASN A 35 46.10 -16.10 -14.21
C ASN A 35 47.29 -16.30 -15.17
N ASP A 36 47.00 -16.55 -16.47
CA ASP A 36 47.87 -16.59 -17.61
C ASP A 36 47.00 -16.24 -18.83
N THR A 37 47.30 -15.14 -19.50
CA THR A 37 46.46 -14.59 -20.57
C THR A 37 46.40 -15.47 -21.82
N GLU A 38 47.43 -16.23 -22.12
CA GLU A 38 47.44 -17.16 -23.27
C GLU A 38 46.53 -18.36 -22.97
N ILE A 39 46.62 -18.92 -21.77
CA ILE A 39 45.79 -20.03 -21.32
C ILE A 39 44.34 -19.62 -21.13
N ASP A 40 44.08 -18.46 -20.54
CA ASP A 40 42.73 -17.92 -20.34
C ASP A 40 42.01 -17.67 -21.68
N ALA A 41 42.77 -17.20 -22.70
CA ALA A 41 42.20 -16.99 -24.04
C ALA A 41 41.94 -18.30 -24.81
N ALA A 42 42.65 -19.38 -24.48
CA ALA A 42 42.55 -20.67 -25.18
C ALA A 42 41.53 -21.63 -24.53
N LEU A 43 41.22 -21.45 -23.28
CA LEU A 43 40.39 -22.33 -22.45
C LEU A 43 39.22 -21.55 -21.83
N ASP A 44 38.12 -22.25 -21.57
CA ASP A 44 37.02 -21.80 -20.76
C ASP A 44 36.91 -22.62 -19.47
N PHE A 45 36.59 -21.96 -18.38
CA PHE A 45 36.53 -22.53 -17.03
C PHE A 45 35.15 -22.27 -16.43
N ALA A 46 34.47 -23.34 -16.04
CA ALA A 46 33.15 -23.23 -15.38
C ALA A 46 33.04 -24.19 -14.20
N PHE A 47 32.29 -23.81 -13.17
CA PHE A 47 31.97 -24.77 -12.12
C PHE A 47 31.09 -25.89 -12.66
N VAL A 48 31.41 -27.12 -12.25
CA VAL A 48 30.63 -28.33 -12.58
C VAL A 48 29.23 -28.25 -11.92
N ASP A 49 29.15 -27.61 -10.74
CA ASP A 49 27.90 -27.38 -10.04
C ASP A 49 27.05 -26.36 -10.79
N ASN A 50 25.93 -26.80 -11.35
CA ASN A 50 25.00 -25.99 -12.14
C ASN A 50 23.77 -25.57 -11.31
N THR A 51 23.85 -25.54 -9.98
CA THR A 51 22.78 -25.16 -9.10
C THR A 51 22.85 -23.67 -8.72
N VAL A 52 21.70 -23.10 -8.31
CA VAL A 52 21.66 -21.81 -7.64
C VAL A 52 22.01 -22.08 -6.18
N ALA A 53 23.16 -21.60 -5.75
CA ALA A 53 23.62 -21.77 -4.38
C ALA A 53 23.10 -20.64 -3.49
N ASP A 54 22.86 -20.93 -2.21
CA ASP A 54 22.58 -19.91 -1.19
C ASP A 54 23.73 -18.90 -1.06
N ALA A 55 23.45 -17.72 -0.55
CA ALA A 55 24.49 -16.75 -0.23
C ALA A 55 25.47 -17.34 0.82
N GLY A 56 26.75 -17.17 0.59
CA GLY A 56 27.80 -17.72 1.44
C GLY A 56 29.07 -18.05 0.67
N SER A 57 30.08 -18.58 1.38
CA SER A 57 31.37 -18.94 0.81
C SER A 57 31.44 -20.46 0.59
N TYR A 58 31.82 -20.87 -0.61
CA TYR A 58 31.95 -22.25 -1.03
C TYR A 58 33.39 -22.53 -1.35
N THR A 59 33.94 -23.57 -0.76
CA THR A 59 35.36 -23.94 -0.92
C THR A 59 35.50 -25.21 -1.78
N SER A 60 36.62 -25.30 -2.50
CA SER A 60 37.02 -26.51 -3.23
C SER A 60 35.96 -27.04 -4.20
N LYS A 61 35.19 -26.17 -4.83
CA LYS A 61 34.23 -26.54 -5.88
C LYS A 61 34.97 -26.97 -7.13
N GLU A 62 34.49 -28.03 -7.78
CA GLU A 62 35.07 -28.58 -8.98
C GLU A 62 34.88 -27.67 -10.20
N VAL A 63 35.94 -27.46 -10.97
CA VAL A 63 35.97 -26.63 -12.16
C VAL A 63 36.23 -27.48 -13.37
N ALA A 64 35.32 -27.48 -14.33
CA ALA A 64 35.48 -28.05 -15.65
C ALA A 64 36.31 -27.12 -16.54
N VAL A 65 37.06 -27.71 -17.44
CA VAL A 65 37.87 -26.99 -18.42
C VAL A 65 37.44 -27.44 -19.82
N SER A 66 37.21 -26.49 -20.70
CA SER A 66 36.95 -26.74 -22.12
C SER A 66 37.89 -25.93 -23.02
N VAL A 67 38.25 -26.50 -24.16
CA VAL A 67 39.12 -25.83 -25.15
C VAL A 67 38.21 -24.97 -26.04
N VAL A 68 38.49 -23.68 -26.14
CA VAL A 68 37.77 -22.73 -27.01
C VAL A 68 38.58 -22.37 -28.24
N ASP A 69 39.92 -22.38 -28.16
CA ASP A 69 40.80 -22.17 -29.34
C ASP A 69 41.20 -23.54 -29.95
N PRO A 70 40.81 -23.81 -31.22
CA PRO A 70 41.11 -25.11 -31.88
C PRO A 70 42.57 -25.37 -32.10
N ASN A 71 43.47 -24.43 -31.91
CA ASN A 71 44.91 -24.60 -31.99
C ASN A 71 45.54 -25.24 -30.75
N TYR A 72 44.73 -25.41 -29.70
CA TYR A 72 45.17 -25.93 -28.42
C TYR A 72 44.49 -27.28 -28.09
N THR A 73 45.11 -28.03 -27.22
CA THR A 73 44.57 -29.20 -26.55
C THR A 73 44.97 -29.16 -25.08
N THR A 74 44.27 -29.83 -24.21
CA THR A 74 44.58 -29.87 -22.77
C THR A 74 44.58 -31.31 -22.26
N ASP A 75 45.35 -31.60 -21.21
CA ASP A 75 45.29 -32.86 -20.48
C ASP A 75 43.93 -32.92 -19.72
N THR A 76 43.05 -33.81 -20.15
CA THR A 76 41.70 -33.99 -19.57
C THR A 76 41.68 -34.63 -18.19
N LYS A 77 42.85 -34.99 -17.63
CA LYS A 77 42.95 -35.66 -16.32
C LYS A 77 43.08 -34.71 -15.13
N VAL A 78 43.18 -33.40 -15.37
CA VAL A 78 43.37 -32.43 -14.29
C VAL A 78 42.01 -32.01 -13.72
N THR A 79 41.74 -32.37 -12.47
CA THR A 79 40.61 -31.83 -11.72
C THR A 79 41.03 -30.53 -11.07
N LEU A 80 40.49 -29.41 -11.55
CA LEU A 80 40.68 -28.11 -10.94
C LEU A 80 39.61 -27.85 -9.88
N LYS A 81 39.95 -27.08 -8.85
CA LYS A 81 39.05 -26.68 -7.80
C LYS A 81 39.24 -25.21 -7.47
N ALA A 82 38.15 -24.52 -7.23
CA ALA A 82 38.18 -23.10 -6.83
C ALA A 82 37.21 -22.82 -5.71
N ASN A 83 37.45 -21.70 -5.03
CA ASN A 83 36.51 -21.14 -4.08
C ASN A 83 35.65 -20.10 -4.80
N VAL A 84 34.38 -19.99 -4.41
CA VAL A 84 33.48 -18.96 -4.89
C VAL A 84 32.68 -18.38 -3.71
N ASN A 85 32.51 -17.09 -3.70
CA ASN A 85 31.64 -16.43 -2.76
C ASN A 85 30.35 -16.04 -3.50
N VAL A 86 29.20 -16.37 -2.90
CA VAL A 86 27.88 -16.00 -3.41
C VAL A 86 27.36 -14.85 -2.53
N ALA A 87 27.35 -13.66 -3.07
CA ALA A 87 26.83 -12.49 -2.41
C ALA A 87 25.29 -12.56 -2.27
N LYS A 88 24.74 -11.93 -1.26
CA LYS A 88 23.28 -11.77 -1.11
C LYS A 88 22.72 -10.94 -2.28
N ALA A 89 21.53 -11.32 -2.76
CA ALA A 89 20.81 -10.54 -3.76
C ALA A 89 20.17 -9.29 -3.14
N PRO A 90 20.13 -8.16 -3.86
CA PRO A 90 19.48 -6.95 -3.34
C PRO A 90 17.95 -7.11 -3.28
N LEU A 91 17.36 -6.73 -2.15
CA LEU A 91 15.92 -6.73 -1.92
C LEU A 91 15.44 -5.33 -1.58
N SER A 92 14.32 -4.91 -2.17
CA SER A 92 13.68 -3.65 -1.80
C SER A 92 12.20 -3.86 -1.48
N VAL A 93 11.70 -3.09 -0.50
CA VAL A 93 10.31 -3.14 -0.05
C VAL A 93 9.74 -1.73 -0.07
N THR A 94 8.51 -1.61 -0.58
CA THR A 94 7.75 -0.36 -0.58
C THR A 94 6.36 -0.63 0.00
N ALA A 95 6.02 0.03 1.11
CA ALA A 95 4.66 0.01 1.64
C ALA A 95 3.74 0.83 0.73
N LYS A 96 2.50 0.36 0.53
CA LYS A 96 1.49 1.07 -0.26
C LYS A 96 0.82 2.16 0.56
N ASP A 97 0.43 3.24 -0.11
CA ASP A 97 -0.46 4.23 0.45
C ASP A 97 -1.88 3.67 0.61
N VAL A 98 -2.53 4.01 1.71
CA VAL A 98 -3.88 3.56 2.05
C VAL A 98 -4.73 4.75 2.47
N THR A 99 -5.99 4.76 2.07
CA THR A 99 -6.97 5.77 2.54
C THR A 99 -8.15 5.05 3.17
N ILE A 100 -8.55 5.51 4.36
CA ILE A 100 -9.72 5.00 5.10
C ILE A 100 -10.56 6.17 5.61
N GLU A 101 -11.80 5.89 5.98
CA GLU A 101 -12.59 6.78 6.81
C GLU A 101 -12.32 6.51 8.30
N GLN A 102 -12.45 7.54 9.13
CA GLN A 102 -12.31 7.41 10.57
C GLN A 102 -13.24 6.32 11.11
N GLY A 103 -12.70 5.45 11.96
CA GLY A 103 -13.42 4.30 12.51
C GLY A 103 -13.21 3.00 11.73
N GLN A 104 -12.55 3.03 10.56
CA GLN A 104 -12.24 1.84 9.79
C GLN A 104 -10.87 1.26 10.15
N GLU A 105 -10.72 -0.07 9.92
CA GLU A 105 -9.42 -0.74 9.99
C GLU A 105 -8.75 -0.72 8.63
N ALA A 106 -7.47 -0.32 8.58
CA ALA A 106 -6.70 -0.28 7.35
C ALA A 106 -6.16 -1.67 6.99
N ALA A 107 -6.35 -2.09 5.76
CA ALA A 107 -5.65 -3.24 5.19
C ALA A 107 -4.30 -2.76 4.64
N LEU A 108 -3.22 -3.16 5.32
CA LEU A 108 -1.87 -2.75 4.96
C LEU A 108 -1.23 -3.77 4.02
N ASP A 109 -0.54 -3.30 3.00
CA ASP A 109 0.13 -4.10 1.98
C ASP A 109 1.35 -3.35 1.42
N GLY A 110 2.14 -4.03 0.58
CA GLY A 110 3.29 -3.43 -0.07
C GLY A 110 3.78 -4.25 -1.25
N THR A 111 4.90 -3.80 -1.81
CA THR A 111 5.56 -4.46 -2.93
C THR A 111 6.97 -4.85 -2.53
N VAL A 112 7.35 -6.08 -2.82
CA VAL A 112 8.72 -6.59 -2.65
C VAL A 112 9.32 -6.77 -4.05
N LYS A 113 10.53 -6.27 -4.27
CA LYS A 113 11.28 -6.41 -5.53
C LYS A 113 12.65 -7.01 -5.26
N GLY A 114 13.15 -7.79 -6.21
CA GLY A 114 14.46 -8.43 -6.14
C GLY A 114 14.42 -9.90 -5.70
N LEU A 115 13.23 -10.48 -5.50
CA LEU A 115 13.09 -11.90 -5.19
C LEU A 115 13.50 -12.78 -6.40
N VAL A 116 14.21 -13.85 -6.11
CA VAL A 116 14.69 -14.83 -7.09
C VAL A 116 13.68 -15.96 -7.23
N GLY A 117 13.27 -16.25 -8.46
CA GLY A 117 12.44 -17.41 -8.78
C GLY A 117 11.09 -17.39 -8.03
N LYS A 118 10.92 -18.35 -7.11
CA LYS A 118 9.69 -18.51 -6.29
C LYS A 118 9.90 -18.13 -4.83
N ASP A 119 10.97 -17.43 -4.51
CA ASP A 119 11.25 -17.02 -3.15
C ASP A 119 10.21 -16.06 -2.62
N THR A 120 10.06 -16.04 -1.32
CA THR A 120 9.17 -15.13 -0.61
C THR A 120 9.94 -14.41 0.49
N ALA A 121 9.60 -13.16 0.75
CA ALA A 121 10.09 -12.42 1.91
C ALA A 121 8.96 -12.23 2.92
N LYS A 122 9.26 -12.43 4.19
CA LYS A 122 8.31 -12.13 5.26
C LYS A 122 8.40 -10.66 5.62
N VAL A 123 7.36 -9.92 5.26
CA VAL A 123 7.24 -8.47 5.49
C VAL A 123 6.04 -8.19 6.38
N THR A 124 6.23 -7.36 7.38
CA THR A 124 5.16 -6.86 8.25
C THR A 124 4.99 -5.36 8.02
N TYR A 125 3.75 -4.89 8.12
CA TYR A 125 3.41 -3.47 7.96
C TYR A 125 2.74 -2.97 9.22
N ALA A 126 3.11 -1.77 9.68
CA ALA A 126 2.53 -1.14 10.85
C ALA A 126 2.31 0.35 10.61
N VAL A 127 1.17 0.87 11.08
CA VAL A 127 0.92 2.31 11.13
C VAL A 127 1.59 2.87 12.37
N LEU A 128 2.31 3.97 12.23
CA LEU A 128 2.95 4.67 13.35
C LEU A 128 2.06 5.82 13.83
N GLY A 129 1.81 5.86 15.13
CA GLY A 129 1.15 6.99 15.79
C GLY A 129 2.03 8.24 15.82
N THR A 130 1.52 9.31 16.36
CA THR A 130 2.23 10.60 16.48
C THR A 130 3.45 10.53 17.40
N ASP A 131 3.52 9.51 18.26
CA ASP A 131 4.67 9.18 19.13
C ASP A 131 5.72 8.30 18.41
N GLY A 132 5.50 7.96 17.14
CA GLY A 132 6.37 7.10 16.33
C GLY A 132 6.28 5.61 16.64
N LYS A 133 5.36 5.19 17.53
CA LYS A 133 5.14 3.78 17.86
C LYS A 133 4.03 3.17 17.00
N ALA A 134 4.10 1.87 16.79
CA ALA A 134 3.06 1.13 16.08
C ALA A 134 1.73 1.18 16.85
N VAL A 135 0.65 1.53 16.15
CA VAL A 135 -0.69 1.51 16.71
C VAL A 135 -1.26 0.10 16.68
N GLN A 136 -2.07 -0.26 17.69
CA GLN A 136 -2.70 -1.59 17.76
C GLN A 136 -3.88 -1.71 16.79
N SER A 137 -4.57 -0.60 16.47
CA SER A 137 -5.71 -0.56 15.56
C SER A 137 -5.82 0.81 14.95
N THR A 138 -6.14 0.87 13.66
CA THR A 138 -6.37 2.12 12.95
C THR A 138 -7.75 2.72 13.18
N LYS A 139 -8.69 1.95 13.74
CA LYS A 139 -10.06 2.43 14.06
C LYS A 139 -10.11 3.63 14.99
N ASN A 140 -9.12 3.75 15.88
CA ASN A 140 -9.08 4.81 16.88
C ASN A 140 -8.26 6.03 16.45
N LEU A 141 -7.76 6.04 15.22
CA LEU A 141 -6.98 7.16 14.71
C LEU A 141 -7.87 8.38 14.45
N ALA A 142 -7.35 9.54 14.77
CA ALA A 142 -7.96 10.81 14.40
C ALA A 142 -7.82 11.03 12.87
N VAL A 143 -8.62 11.94 12.33
CA VAL A 143 -8.46 12.43 10.94
C VAL A 143 -7.06 13.02 10.76
N GLY A 144 -6.36 12.60 9.71
CA GLY A 144 -5.01 13.03 9.44
C GLY A 144 -4.21 12.04 8.60
N THR A 145 -2.91 12.25 8.53
CA THR A 145 -1.97 11.39 7.80
C THR A 145 -1.01 10.72 8.77
N TYR A 146 -0.74 9.45 8.54
CA TYR A 146 0.12 8.61 9.35
C TYR A 146 1.09 7.84 8.45
N LYS A 147 2.24 7.48 8.99
CA LYS A 147 3.25 6.70 8.28
C LYS A 147 2.92 5.21 8.36
N ILE A 148 3.02 4.50 7.23
CA ILE A 148 3.00 3.04 7.17
C ILE A 148 4.43 2.57 7.02
N ARG A 149 4.96 1.88 8.04
CA ARG A 149 6.31 1.32 8.00
C ARG A 149 6.27 -0.15 7.66
N ALA A 150 7.10 -0.55 6.69
CA ALA A 150 7.41 -1.94 6.43
C ALA A 150 8.60 -2.40 7.27
N THR A 151 8.56 -3.63 7.75
CA THR A 151 9.67 -4.30 8.42
C THR A 151 9.88 -5.64 7.75
N VAL A 152 11.10 -5.92 7.31
CA VAL A 152 11.50 -7.17 6.68
C VAL A 152 12.22 -8.01 7.73
N GLU A 153 11.79 -9.26 7.92
CA GLU A 153 12.54 -10.19 8.74
C GLU A 153 13.88 -10.54 8.07
N ASP A 154 14.87 -10.95 8.87
CA ASP A 154 16.20 -11.30 8.34
C ASP A 154 16.10 -12.36 7.24
N GLN A 155 16.81 -12.10 6.15
CA GLN A 155 16.80 -12.92 4.94
C GLN A 155 18.18 -13.55 4.73
N LYS A 156 18.24 -14.88 4.67
CA LYS A 156 19.49 -15.62 4.47
C LYS A 156 20.21 -15.19 3.18
N ASN A 157 19.46 -15.08 2.10
CA ASN A 157 19.98 -14.93 0.74
C ASN A 157 19.84 -13.50 0.19
N TYR A 158 19.26 -12.59 0.97
CA TYR A 158 18.97 -11.24 0.51
C TYR A 158 19.59 -10.18 1.42
N ASP A 159 20.02 -9.10 0.81
CA ASP A 159 20.38 -7.86 1.49
C ASP A 159 19.28 -6.81 1.26
N VAL A 160 18.67 -6.34 2.34
CA VAL A 160 17.59 -5.33 2.25
C VAL A 160 18.23 -3.97 2.00
N THR A 161 18.28 -3.56 0.74
CA THR A 161 18.95 -2.34 0.30
C THR A 161 18.06 -1.10 0.39
N SER A 162 16.73 -1.28 0.41
CA SER A 162 15.79 -0.16 0.49
C SER A 162 14.47 -0.60 1.14
N VAL A 163 13.99 0.22 2.08
CA VAL A 163 12.63 0.15 2.63
C VAL A 163 12.00 1.52 2.51
N VAL A 164 10.90 1.61 1.75
CA VAL A 164 10.15 2.85 1.54
C VAL A 164 8.85 2.78 2.32
N ASP A 165 8.65 3.73 3.21
CA ASP A 165 7.40 3.87 3.99
C ASP A 165 6.25 4.35 3.09
N GLY A 166 5.03 3.91 3.38
CA GLY A 166 3.79 4.40 2.78
C GLY A 166 3.07 5.40 3.70
N THR A 167 1.96 5.92 3.23
CA THR A 167 1.11 6.87 3.94
C THR A 167 -0.28 6.29 4.15
N LEU A 168 -0.78 6.34 5.39
CA LEU A 168 -2.20 6.15 5.70
C LEU A 168 -2.87 7.52 5.80
N THR A 169 -3.91 7.75 5.00
CA THR A 169 -4.78 8.91 5.12
C THR A 169 -6.10 8.51 5.78
N VAL A 170 -6.41 9.11 6.91
CA VAL A 170 -7.69 8.94 7.63
C VAL A 170 -8.57 10.15 7.33
N ASN A 171 -9.64 9.94 6.58
CA ASN A 171 -10.60 10.97 6.22
C ASN A 171 -11.71 11.07 7.25
N ALA A 172 -12.30 12.25 7.37
CA ALA A 172 -13.53 12.47 8.12
C ALA A 172 -14.69 11.72 7.45
N VAL A 173 -15.56 11.10 8.25
CA VAL A 173 -16.79 10.47 7.74
C VAL A 173 -17.75 11.54 7.25
N ALA A 174 -18.09 11.53 5.98
CA ALA A 174 -19.01 12.49 5.38
C ALA A 174 -20.47 12.14 5.68
N ALA A 175 -21.34 13.15 5.75
CA ALA A 175 -22.79 12.94 5.80
C ALA A 175 -23.27 12.29 4.49
N THR A 176 -23.98 11.18 4.59
CA THR A 176 -24.59 10.47 3.44
C THR A 176 -26.06 10.81 3.24
N GLY A 177 -26.70 11.35 4.30
CA GLY A 177 -28.09 11.75 4.27
C GLY A 177 -28.49 12.61 5.47
N VAL A 178 -29.68 13.18 5.42
CA VAL A 178 -30.35 13.85 6.51
C VAL A 178 -31.82 13.44 6.52
N THR A 179 -32.39 13.25 7.68
CA THR A 179 -33.81 12.96 7.88
C THR A 179 -34.40 13.99 8.85
N VAL A 180 -35.70 14.22 8.76
CA VAL A 180 -36.45 15.11 9.66
C VAL A 180 -37.44 14.31 10.50
N ASN A 181 -37.75 14.79 11.71
CA ASN A 181 -38.66 14.11 12.63
C ASN A 181 -40.09 14.05 12.14
N THR A 182 -40.46 14.86 11.15
CA THR A 182 -41.77 14.85 10.47
C THR A 182 -41.58 15.31 9.02
N THR A 183 -42.31 14.73 8.09
CA THR A 183 -42.34 15.15 6.67
C THR A 183 -43.50 16.12 6.37
N ALA A 184 -44.46 16.24 7.27
CA ALA A 184 -45.59 17.16 7.15
C ALA A 184 -45.91 17.79 8.50
N LEU A 185 -46.15 19.11 8.51
CA LEU A 185 -46.50 19.89 9.68
C LEU A 185 -47.75 20.73 9.41
N LYS A 186 -48.80 20.49 10.16
CA LYS A 186 -49.99 21.34 10.18
C LYS A 186 -49.96 22.25 11.43
N ILE A 187 -50.10 23.55 11.25
CA ILE A 187 -49.94 24.53 12.31
C ILE A 187 -50.85 25.72 12.07
N ASN A 188 -51.40 26.31 13.13
CA ASN A 188 -52.25 27.48 13.02
C ASN A 188 -51.47 28.79 12.96
N VAL A 189 -51.97 29.79 12.30
CA VAL A 189 -51.38 31.14 12.24
C VAL A 189 -51.08 31.63 13.66
N GLY A 190 -49.87 32.17 13.86
CA GLY A 190 -49.37 32.67 15.15
C GLY A 190 -48.76 31.61 16.07
N ALA A 191 -48.89 30.33 15.76
CA ALA A 191 -48.26 29.25 16.52
C ALA A 191 -46.83 28.94 16.06
N SER A 192 -46.07 28.23 16.90
CA SER A 192 -44.75 27.75 16.59
C SER A 192 -44.59 26.26 16.90
N ARG A 193 -43.65 25.57 16.22
CA ARG A 193 -43.35 24.16 16.42
C ARG A 193 -41.86 23.89 16.24
N GLN A 194 -41.29 23.18 17.20
CA GLN A 194 -39.92 22.67 17.08
C GLN A 194 -39.89 21.46 16.12
N VAL A 195 -39.00 21.51 15.15
CA VAL A 195 -38.64 20.39 14.30
C VAL A 195 -37.16 20.02 14.49
N SER A 196 -36.79 18.81 14.15
CA SER A 196 -35.43 18.36 14.29
C SER A 196 -34.98 17.58 13.04
N ALA A 197 -33.68 17.55 12.80
CA ALA A 197 -33.06 16.77 11.75
C ALA A 197 -32.00 15.85 12.33
N THR A 198 -31.81 14.68 11.70
CA THR A 198 -30.79 13.72 12.07
C THR A 198 -29.94 13.45 10.84
N VAL A 199 -28.62 13.63 10.97
CA VAL A 199 -27.64 13.37 9.92
C VAL A 199 -27.18 11.92 9.99
N ALA A 200 -27.10 11.25 8.86
CA ALA A 200 -26.56 9.90 8.72
C ALA A 200 -25.21 9.93 7.99
N PRO A 201 -24.29 9.01 8.31
CA PRO A 201 -24.35 8.09 9.44
C PRO A 201 -24.16 8.80 10.79
N ALA A 202 -24.48 8.13 11.90
CA ALA A 202 -24.27 8.68 13.25
C ALA A 202 -22.79 9.03 13.53
N THR A 203 -21.86 8.45 12.77
CA THR A 203 -20.41 8.70 12.81
C THR A 203 -19.99 9.89 11.94
N ALA A 204 -20.90 10.54 11.20
CA ALA A 204 -20.56 11.70 10.39
C ALA A 204 -19.85 12.77 11.24
N ALA A 205 -18.75 13.32 10.71
CA ALA A 205 -17.92 14.29 11.44
C ALA A 205 -18.62 15.63 11.60
N ASP A 206 -19.39 16.04 10.59
CA ASP A 206 -20.26 17.24 10.66
C ASP A 206 -21.72 16.81 10.65
N LYS A 207 -22.44 17.15 11.74
CA LYS A 207 -23.85 16.87 11.95
C LYS A 207 -24.71 18.13 11.92
N ASN A 208 -24.09 19.26 11.57
CA ASN A 208 -24.81 20.52 11.49
C ASN A 208 -25.74 20.52 10.28
N VAL A 209 -26.90 21.13 10.46
CA VAL A 209 -27.85 21.39 9.39
C VAL A 209 -28.20 22.86 9.35
N THR A 210 -28.41 23.38 8.15
CA THR A 210 -28.94 24.70 7.92
C THR A 210 -30.43 24.57 7.59
N TRP A 211 -31.29 25.32 8.31
CA TRP A 211 -32.71 25.38 8.06
C TRP A 211 -33.05 26.54 7.13
N SER A 212 -34.00 26.32 6.25
CA SER A 212 -34.55 27.37 5.36
C SER A 212 -36.01 27.11 5.03
N SER A 213 -36.75 28.16 4.72
CA SER A 213 -38.09 28.09 4.18
C SER A 213 -38.10 28.65 2.78
N ASP A 214 -38.82 28.00 1.85
CA ASP A 214 -39.03 28.48 0.48
C ASP A 214 -40.11 29.59 0.40
N ASN A 215 -40.94 29.74 1.45
CA ASN A 215 -41.97 30.80 1.54
C ASN A 215 -42.01 31.38 2.95
N THR A 216 -41.15 32.37 3.21
CA THR A 216 -41.08 33.04 4.53
C THR A 216 -42.26 33.94 4.87
N ALA A 217 -43.14 34.24 3.90
CA ALA A 217 -44.40 34.94 4.16
C ALA A 217 -45.46 34.03 4.82
N VAL A 218 -45.37 32.72 4.59
CA VAL A 218 -46.26 31.69 5.16
C VAL A 218 -45.67 31.09 6.42
N ALA A 219 -44.40 30.62 6.35
CA ALA A 219 -43.71 30.03 7.49
C ALA A 219 -42.23 30.44 7.51
N LYS A 220 -41.74 30.85 8.68
CA LYS A 220 -40.32 31.11 8.94
C LYS A 220 -39.75 30.01 9.81
N VAL A 221 -38.44 29.71 9.64
CA VAL A 221 -37.73 28.78 10.49
C VAL A 221 -36.44 29.40 11.03
N THR A 222 -36.14 29.15 12.31
CA THR A 222 -34.90 29.61 12.95
C THR A 222 -33.76 28.63 12.68
N SER A 223 -32.53 29.07 12.98
CA SER A 223 -31.32 28.18 12.95
C SER A 223 -31.48 26.93 13.82
N ASP A 224 -32.26 27.02 14.90
CA ASP A 224 -32.49 25.92 15.86
C ASP A 224 -33.65 25.02 15.44
N GLY A 225 -34.31 25.28 14.31
CA GLY A 225 -35.40 24.47 13.80
C GLY A 225 -36.75 24.79 14.41
N VAL A 226 -37.01 26.04 14.92
CA VAL A 226 -38.34 26.47 15.33
C VAL A 226 -39.09 27.06 14.13
N VAL A 227 -40.16 26.41 13.71
CA VAL A 227 -41.04 26.87 12.63
C VAL A 227 -42.13 27.78 13.20
N TYR A 228 -42.24 29.00 12.69
CA TYR A 228 -43.28 30.01 13.01
C TYR A 228 -44.27 30.12 11.86
N ALA A 229 -45.55 29.97 12.15
CA ALA A 229 -46.64 30.14 11.18
C ALA A 229 -47.04 31.65 11.10
N ILE A 230 -46.82 32.26 9.93
CA ILE A 230 -47.00 33.71 9.72
C ILE A 230 -48.35 34.01 9.10
N ALA A 231 -48.73 33.34 8.02
CA ALA A 231 -49.98 33.52 7.28
C ALA A 231 -50.50 32.21 6.75
N GLU A 232 -51.80 32.13 6.44
CA GLU A 232 -52.41 30.95 5.81
C GLU A 232 -51.77 30.64 4.46
N GLY A 233 -51.53 29.34 4.22
CA GLY A 233 -50.90 28.87 3.00
C GLY A 233 -50.03 27.64 3.21
N THR A 234 -49.10 27.40 2.25
CA THR A 234 -48.14 26.30 2.28
C THR A 234 -46.71 26.81 2.09
N ALA A 235 -45.77 26.15 2.76
CA ALA A 235 -44.34 26.38 2.61
C ALA A 235 -43.60 25.06 2.80
N ASN A 236 -42.39 24.94 2.19
CA ASN A 236 -41.46 23.85 2.51
C ASN A 236 -40.36 24.38 3.42
N VAL A 237 -40.18 23.70 4.53
CA VAL A 237 -39.02 23.91 5.42
C VAL A 237 -37.98 22.83 5.14
N ASN A 238 -36.77 23.25 4.79
CA ASN A 238 -35.69 22.37 4.36
C ASN A 238 -34.59 22.36 5.42
N ALA A 239 -34.12 21.15 5.75
CA ALA A 239 -32.88 20.92 6.47
C ALA A 239 -31.78 20.51 5.44
N LYS A 240 -30.63 21.18 5.46
CA LYS A 240 -29.55 20.94 4.53
C LYS A 240 -28.22 20.79 5.27
N THR A 241 -27.46 19.68 5.01
CA THR A 241 -26.09 19.49 5.51
C THR A 241 -25.08 20.33 4.73
N ALA A 242 -23.89 20.55 5.27
CA ALA A 242 -22.82 21.30 4.62
C ALA A 242 -22.43 20.71 3.25
N ASN A 243 -22.48 19.38 3.09
CA ASN A 243 -22.18 18.71 1.82
C ASN A 243 -23.44 18.52 0.92
N GLY A 244 -24.53 19.24 1.20
CA GLY A 244 -25.66 19.38 0.29
C GLY A 244 -26.77 18.32 0.39
N LYS A 245 -26.75 17.41 1.39
CA LYS A 245 -27.88 16.50 1.62
C LYS A 245 -29.07 17.28 2.18
N THR A 246 -30.29 16.99 1.71
CA THR A 246 -31.49 17.73 2.06
C THR A 246 -32.61 16.83 2.52
N ALA A 247 -33.44 17.35 3.47
CA ALA A 247 -34.72 16.77 3.83
C ALA A 247 -35.74 17.90 3.97
N THR A 248 -37.00 17.64 3.59
CA THR A 248 -38.05 18.65 3.47
C THR A 248 -39.23 18.32 4.37
N ILE A 249 -39.81 19.34 5.01
CA ILE A 249 -41.05 19.29 5.75
C ILE A 249 -42.08 20.14 5.01
N ALA A 250 -43.15 19.53 4.56
CA ALA A 250 -44.28 20.26 3.99
C ALA A 250 -45.11 20.89 5.11
N VAL A 251 -45.12 22.21 5.17
CA VAL A 251 -45.85 22.99 6.20
C VAL A 251 -47.16 23.52 5.63
N THR A 252 -48.26 23.23 6.29
CA THR A 252 -49.58 23.82 6.00
C THR A 252 -49.99 24.68 7.17
N VAL A 253 -50.20 25.96 6.91
CA VAL A 253 -50.64 26.94 7.89
C VAL A 253 -52.14 27.24 7.64
N SER A 254 -52.97 27.14 8.68
CA SER A 254 -54.41 27.38 8.64
C SER A 254 -54.80 28.44 9.66
N THR A 255 -55.87 29.16 9.39
CA THR A 255 -56.52 30.00 10.39
C THR A 255 -57.46 29.17 11.27
N VAL A 256 -57.53 29.49 12.56
CA VAL A 256 -58.55 28.92 13.45
C VAL A 256 -59.86 29.59 13.10
N LYS A 257 -60.81 28.85 12.52
CA LYS A 257 -62.18 29.37 12.41
C LYS A 257 -62.81 29.38 13.82
N ALA A 258 -63.21 30.57 14.31
CA ALA A 258 -64.04 30.63 15.52
C ALA A 258 -65.34 29.91 15.21
N ASP A 259 -65.70 28.90 16.00
CA ASP A 259 -67.08 28.38 16.00
C ASP A 259 -68.04 29.51 16.42
N SER A 260 -69.10 29.63 15.64
CA SER A 260 -70.12 30.65 15.96
C SER A 260 -70.65 30.46 17.37
N VAL A 261 -70.43 31.46 18.21
CA VAL A 261 -71.11 31.51 19.51
C VAL A 261 -72.60 31.63 19.21
N LYS A 262 -73.41 30.61 19.46
CA LYS A 262 -74.85 30.72 19.52
C LYS A 262 -75.19 31.45 20.85
N LEU A 263 -75.67 32.66 20.77
CA LEU A 263 -76.30 33.35 21.84
C LEU A 263 -77.70 32.80 22.16
#